data_c5ab09648aa1c9dae132e32f663963c3
#
_entry.id   c5ab09648aa1c9dae132e32f663963c3
#
_cell.length_a   1.000
_cell.length_b   1.000
_cell.length_c   1.000
_cell.angle_alpha   90.00
_cell.angle_beta   90.00
_cell.angle_gamma   90.00
#
_symmetry.space_group_name_H-M   'P 1'
#
loop_
_entity.id
_entity.type
_entity.pdbx_description
1 polymer ?
#
loop_
_entity_poly.entity_id
_entity_poly.type
_entity_poly.pdbx_seq_one_letter_code
_entity_poly.pdbx_strand_id
1 'polypeptide(L)'
;MNSTVKNTKWWEKTVEYNFIVKAELEYGLDLLSPLDGDVESIGDAVIGKESHFFIIEFKKELSGFSSEYKKFREKIDGYNSAKIEISDKKQAQYHYVIGGKLDHTKSVLQLEIARYFDAENILTEDKKSIFSKGMNSAELSEYTTLFTNF
;
A
#
# COMPACT_ATOMS: atom_id res chain seq x y z
N MET A 1 -15.44 9.71 30.39
CA MET A 1 -15.09 9.67 29.24
C MET A 1 -13.77 9.77 29.07
N ASN A 2 -13.22 9.18 28.47
CA ASN A 2 -12.32 9.81 28.39
C ASN A 2 -11.87 10.16 27.13
N SER A 3 -11.90 11.35 27.03
CA SER A 3 -11.56 12.05 25.82
C SER A 3 -10.18 11.75 25.32
N THR A 4 -9.30 11.20 26.12
CA THR A 4 -7.97 10.84 25.70
C THR A 4 -7.98 9.88 24.52
N VAL A 5 -8.74 8.81 24.60
CA VAL A 5 -8.87 7.87 23.49
C VAL A 5 -9.59 8.51 22.32
N LYS A 6 -10.65 9.27 22.59
CA LYS A 6 -11.39 9.95 21.54
C LYS A 6 -10.55 10.94 20.77
N ASN A 7 -9.56 11.54 21.42
CA ASN A 7 -8.72 12.56 20.80
C ASN A 7 -7.43 12.01 20.22
N THR A 8 -7.21 10.69 20.32
CA THR A 8 -6.04 10.08 19.69
C THR A 8 -6.20 10.20 18.19
N LYS A 9 -5.20 10.81 17.55
CA LYS A 9 -5.22 11.06 16.11
C LYS A 9 -3.98 10.51 15.46
N TRP A 10 -4.12 10.20 14.18
CA TRP A 10 -2.99 9.86 13.35
C TRP A 10 -3.22 10.39 11.94
N TRP A 11 -2.17 10.43 11.17
CA TRP A 11 -2.20 10.90 9.81
C TRP A 11 -1.62 9.83 8.90
N GLU A 12 -1.75 10.04 7.60
CA GLU A 12 -1.15 9.15 6.62
C GLU A 12 0.36 9.01 6.85
N LYS A 13 1.05 10.09 7.19
CA LYS A 13 2.47 10.04 7.53
C LYS A 13 2.75 9.18 8.75
N THR A 14 1.84 9.13 9.70
CA THR A 14 1.98 8.25 10.87
C THR A 14 2.01 6.79 10.44
N VAL A 15 1.14 6.43 9.50
CA VAL A 15 1.10 5.08 8.93
C VAL A 15 2.41 4.76 8.22
N GLU A 16 2.87 5.69 7.38
CA GLU A 16 4.10 5.53 6.62
C GLU A 16 5.31 5.30 7.54
N TYR A 17 5.48 6.15 8.55
CA TYR A 17 6.58 6.02 9.49
C TYR A 17 6.52 4.73 10.29
N ASN A 18 5.32 4.34 10.71
CA ASN A 18 5.13 3.10 11.43
C ASN A 18 5.56 1.91 10.56
N PHE A 19 5.17 1.94 9.29
CA PHE A 19 5.55 0.90 8.33
C PHE A 19 7.07 0.87 8.13
N ILE A 20 7.71 2.02 7.96
CA ILE A 20 9.16 2.08 7.73
C ILE A 20 9.93 1.41 8.86
N VAL A 21 9.56 1.71 10.10
CA VAL A 21 10.23 1.11 11.26
C VAL A 21 10.05 -0.41 11.26
N LYS A 22 8.85 -0.87 11.04
CA LYS A 22 8.55 -2.31 11.06
C LYS A 22 9.12 -3.04 9.85
N ALA A 23 9.23 -2.39 8.71
CA ALA A 23 9.73 -3.00 7.49
C ALA A 23 11.14 -3.55 7.69
N GLU A 24 12.01 -2.77 8.29
CA GLU A 24 13.38 -3.20 8.54
C GLU A 24 13.45 -4.22 9.68
N LEU A 25 12.77 -3.94 10.79
CA LEU A 25 12.92 -4.73 12.00
C LEU A 25 12.13 -6.03 11.98
N GLU A 26 10.94 -6.03 11.39
CA GLU A 26 10.01 -7.16 11.51
C GLU A 26 9.70 -7.84 10.18
N TYR A 27 9.71 -7.12 9.06
CA TYR A 27 9.29 -7.70 7.78
C TYR A 27 10.46 -8.14 6.90
N GLY A 28 11.67 -7.83 7.30
CA GLY A 28 12.87 -8.22 6.57
C GLY A 28 13.08 -7.45 5.27
N LEU A 29 12.53 -6.26 5.17
CA LEU A 29 12.68 -5.41 3.99
C LEU A 29 13.90 -4.49 4.20
N ASP A 30 14.64 -4.23 3.14
CA ASP A 30 15.92 -3.55 3.24
C ASP A 30 16.07 -2.33 2.35
N LEU A 31 15.07 -2.03 1.53
CA LEU A 31 15.09 -0.88 0.66
C LEU A 31 13.73 -0.21 0.65
N LEU A 32 13.71 1.09 0.85
CA LEU A 32 12.52 1.90 0.66
C LEU A 32 12.90 3.09 -0.21
N SER A 33 12.23 3.23 -1.34
CA SER A 33 12.45 4.33 -2.24
C SER A 33 11.12 5.04 -2.50
N PRO A 34 10.99 6.32 -2.11
CA PRO A 34 9.76 7.04 -2.43
C PRO A 34 9.63 7.23 -3.94
N LEU A 35 8.40 7.20 -4.41
CA LEU A 35 8.09 7.48 -5.80
C LEU A 35 7.73 8.95 -5.94
N ASP A 36 8.19 9.57 -7.02
CA ASP A 36 7.86 10.97 -7.33
C ASP A 36 7.65 11.13 -8.83
N GLY A 37 7.22 12.32 -9.22
CA GLY A 37 6.94 12.60 -10.62
C GLY A 37 5.78 11.78 -11.16
N ASP A 38 5.86 11.38 -12.41
CA ASP A 38 4.77 10.66 -13.08
C ASP A 38 4.49 9.29 -12.47
N VAL A 39 5.51 8.66 -11.89
CA VAL A 39 5.34 7.34 -11.26
C VAL A 39 4.68 7.41 -9.90
N GLU A 40 4.57 8.60 -9.31
CA GLU A 40 3.87 8.80 -8.05
C GLU A 40 2.40 8.38 -8.12
N SER A 41 1.80 8.40 -9.31
CA SER A 41 0.42 7.97 -9.50
C SER A 41 0.22 6.48 -9.23
N ILE A 42 1.28 5.69 -9.24
CA ILE A 42 1.20 4.25 -9.04
C ILE A 42 1.17 3.92 -7.55
N GLY A 43 1.91 4.66 -6.75
CA GLY A 43 1.99 4.45 -5.32
C GLY A 43 2.93 5.45 -4.67
N ASP A 44 3.04 5.39 -3.37
CA ASP A 44 3.88 6.31 -2.60
C ASP A 44 5.34 5.86 -2.54
N ALA A 45 5.57 4.56 -2.60
CA ALA A 45 6.91 4.03 -2.43
C ALA A 45 7.07 2.67 -3.11
N VAL A 46 8.31 2.36 -3.46
CA VAL A 46 8.74 1.00 -3.80
C VAL A 46 9.60 0.50 -2.65
N ILE A 47 9.31 -0.68 -2.16
CA ILE A 47 10.10 -1.30 -1.11
C ILE A 47 10.65 -2.62 -1.62
N GLY A 48 11.83 -2.99 -1.18
CA GLY A 48 12.51 -4.15 -1.71
C GLY A 48 13.12 -5.06 -0.67
N LYS A 49 13.33 -6.30 -1.10
CA LYS A 49 14.05 -7.31 -0.35
C LYS A 49 14.76 -8.21 -1.36
N GLU A 50 16.08 -8.24 -1.31
CA GLU A 50 16.88 -9.12 -2.17
C GLU A 50 16.52 -9.04 -3.67
N SER A 51 16.41 -7.80 -4.17
CA SER A 51 16.07 -7.53 -5.58
C SER A 51 14.66 -7.96 -5.98
N HIS A 52 13.77 -8.09 -5.00
CA HIS A 52 12.34 -8.26 -5.23
C HIS A 52 11.62 -7.03 -4.69
N PHE A 53 10.61 -6.56 -5.42
CA PHE A 53 10.02 -5.26 -5.17
C PHE A 53 8.52 -5.32 -4.96
N PHE A 54 8.03 -4.36 -4.18
CA PHE A 54 6.62 -4.16 -3.88
C PHE A 54 6.28 -2.70 -4.07
N ILE A 55 5.09 -2.40 -4.55
CA ILE A 55 4.59 -1.02 -4.63
C ILE A 55 3.62 -0.82 -3.48
N ILE A 56 3.80 0.28 -2.76
CA ILE A 56 3.01 0.58 -1.57
C ILE A 56 2.33 1.93 -1.73
N GLU A 57 1.03 1.96 -1.47
CA GLU A 57 0.26 3.18 -1.33
C GLU A 57 -0.13 3.30 0.14
N PHE A 58 0.11 4.45 0.75
CA PHE A 58 -0.24 4.68 2.15
C PHE A 58 -1.55 5.48 2.24
N LYS A 59 -2.40 5.07 3.15
CA LYS A 59 -3.62 5.79 3.50
C LYS A 59 -3.68 5.95 5.00
N LYS A 60 -4.37 6.97 5.47
CA LYS A 60 -4.62 7.10 6.91
C LYS A 60 -5.32 5.84 7.41
N GLU A 61 -6.34 5.40 6.69
CA GLU A 61 -7.05 4.14 6.95
C GLU A 61 -7.59 3.58 5.65
N LEU A 62 -7.78 2.28 5.59
CA LEU A 62 -8.20 1.62 4.34
C LEU A 62 -9.58 2.05 3.88
N SER A 63 -10.46 2.43 4.81
CA SER A 63 -11.79 2.94 4.45
C SER A 63 -11.74 4.20 3.60
N GLY A 64 -10.59 4.90 3.58
CA GLY A 64 -10.38 6.07 2.75
C GLY A 64 -9.88 5.79 1.34
N PHE A 65 -9.87 4.51 0.93
CA PHE A 65 -9.30 4.12 -0.36
C PHE A 65 -9.94 4.84 -1.55
N SER A 66 -11.21 5.21 -1.45
CA SER A 66 -11.90 5.87 -2.56
C SER A 66 -11.22 7.15 -3.03
N SER A 67 -10.39 7.76 -2.19
CA SER A 67 -9.61 8.93 -2.60
C SER A 67 -8.61 8.60 -3.71
N GLU A 68 -8.30 7.32 -3.94
CA GLU A 68 -7.42 6.90 -5.03
C GLU A 68 -8.06 7.09 -6.40
N TYR A 69 -9.38 7.05 -6.51
CA TYR A 69 -10.05 7.11 -7.80
C TYR A 69 -9.71 8.38 -8.58
N LYS A 70 -9.50 9.48 -7.88
CA LYS A 70 -9.17 10.75 -8.54
C LYS A 70 -7.81 10.77 -9.23
N LYS A 71 -6.96 9.79 -8.97
CA LYS A 71 -5.66 9.66 -9.63
C LYS A 71 -5.79 9.14 -11.06
N PHE A 72 -6.91 8.51 -11.38
CA PHE A 72 -7.15 7.95 -12.70
C PHE A 72 -7.78 8.99 -13.59
N ARG A 73 -7.45 8.97 -14.90
CA ARG A 73 -7.98 9.95 -15.86
C ARG A 73 -9.49 9.94 -15.89
N GLU A 74 -10.10 8.76 -15.86
CA GLU A 74 -11.55 8.58 -15.88
C GLU A 74 -12.11 8.33 -14.49
N LYS A 75 -11.42 8.73 -13.44
CA LYS A 75 -11.83 8.59 -12.04
C LYS A 75 -12.14 7.13 -11.70
N ILE A 76 -13.30 6.86 -11.10
CA ILE A 76 -13.65 5.49 -10.70
C ILE A 76 -13.73 4.55 -11.90
N ASP A 77 -14.16 5.03 -13.06
CA ASP A 77 -14.22 4.20 -14.27
C ASP A 77 -12.80 3.82 -14.71
N GLY A 78 -11.86 4.73 -14.59
CA GLY A 78 -10.44 4.44 -14.86
C GLY A 78 -9.88 3.40 -13.91
N TYR A 79 -10.19 3.53 -12.63
CA TYR A 79 -9.78 2.53 -11.64
C TYR A 79 -10.38 1.15 -11.98
N ASN A 80 -11.66 1.11 -12.30
CA ASN A 80 -12.32 -0.15 -12.63
C ASN A 80 -11.75 -0.79 -13.91
N SER A 81 -11.43 0.03 -14.90
CA SER A 81 -10.78 -0.46 -16.13
C SER A 81 -9.41 -1.04 -15.84
N ALA A 82 -8.62 -0.35 -15.03
CA ALA A 82 -7.31 -0.84 -14.62
C ALA A 82 -7.45 -2.16 -13.87
N LYS A 83 -8.41 -2.23 -12.96
CA LYS A 83 -8.65 -3.44 -12.19
C LYS A 83 -8.97 -4.63 -13.10
N ILE A 84 -9.82 -4.43 -14.09
CA ILE A 84 -10.19 -5.49 -15.04
C ILE A 84 -8.97 -5.97 -15.84
N GLU A 85 -8.14 -5.05 -16.29
CA GLU A 85 -7.01 -5.39 -17.16
C GLU A 85 -5.77 -5.89 -16.40
N ILE A 86 -5.55 -5.42 -15.19
CA ILE A 86 -4.29 -5.63 -14.49
C ILE A 86 -4.40 -6.59 -13.32
N SER A 87 -5.55 -6.65 -12.64
CA SER A 87 -5.66 -7.36 -11.36
C SER A 87 -5.35 -8.84 -11.40
N ASP A 88 -5.46 -9.47 -12.57
CA ASP A 88 -5.14 -10.89 -12.72
C ASP A 88 -3.66 -11.13 -13.03
N LYS A 89 -2.88 -10.08 -13.25
CA LYS A 89 -1.45 -10.24 -13.48
C LYS A 89 -0.74 -10.55 -12.18
N LYS A 90 0.32 -11.33 -12.28
CA LYS A 90 1.15 -11.70 -11.14
C LYS A 90 1.61 -10.47 -10.35
N GLN A 91 2.03 -9.42 -11.05
CA GLN A 91 2.58 -8.22 -10.43
C GLN A 91 1.56 -7.50 -9.55
N ALA A 92 0.27 -7.54 -9.92
CA ALA A 92 -0.76 -6.86 -9.14
C ALA A 92 -0.87 -7.41 -7.71
N GLN A 93 -0.43 -8.64 -7.49
CA GLN A 93 -0.43 -9.24 -6.15
C GLN A 93 0.57 -8.57 -5.21
N TYR A 94 1.52 -7.82 -5.74
CA TYR A 94 2.56 -7.15 -4.98
C TYR A 94 2.40 -5.63 -4.94
N HIS A 95 1.23 -5.15 -5.32
CA HIS A 95 0.85 -3.75 -5.20
C HIS A 95 -0.13 -3.64 -4.03
N TYR A 96 0.33 -3.06 -2.94
CA TYR A 96 -0.42 -3.03 -1.69
C TYR A 96 -0.85 -1.63 -1.31
N VAL A 97 -1.94 -1.55 -0.56
CA VAL A 97 -2.34 -0.35 0.14
C VAL A 97 -2.27 -0.64 1.64
N ILE A 98 -1.70 0.28 2.39
CA ILE A 98 -1.51 0.13 3.83
C ILE A 98 -2.19 1.28 4.53
N GLY A 99 -3.06 0.97 5.47
CA GLY A 99 -3.74 1.94 6.31
C GLY A 99 -3.53 1.65 7.78
N GLY A 100 -3.93 2.59 8.62
CA GLY A 100 -3.83 2.44 10.06
C GLY A 100 -5.17 2.12 10.68
N LYS A 101 -5.10 1.45 11.81
CA LYS A 101 -6.26 1.20 12.66
C LYS A 101 -5.81 1.34 14.11
N LEU A 102 -6.52 2.13 14.88
CA LEU A 102 -6.19 2.29 16.28
C LEU A 102 -6.72 1.13 17.10
N ASP A 103 -5.82 0.47 17.83
CA ASP A 103 -6.22 -0.49 18.83
C ASP A 103 -6.55 0.28 20.10
N HIS A 104 -7.83 0.50 20.37
CA HIS A 104 -8.27 1.29 21.50
C HIS A 104 -7.86 0.71 22.85
N THR A 105 -7.70 -0.61 22.91
CA THR A 105 -7.31 -1.28 24.15
C THR A 105 -5.87 -0.92 24.54
N LYS A 106 -4.99 -0.84 23.53
CA LYS A 106 -3.56 -0.61 23.76
C LYS A 106 -3.13 0.80 23.41
N SER A 107 -4.04 1.61 22.85
CA SER A 107 -3.73 2.94 22.30
C SER A 107 -2.56 2.91 21.31
N VAL A 108 -2.49 1.86 20.51
CA VAL A 108 -1.43 1.64 19.54
C VAL A 108 -2.02 1.60 18.14
N LEU A 109 -1.33 2.24 17.21
CA LEU A 109 -1.73 2.18 15.81
C LEU A 109 -1.25 0.87 15.21
N GLN A 110 -2.18 0.10 14.66
CA GLN A 110 -1.88 -1.12 13.94
C GLN A 110 -1.96 -0.86 12.44
N LEU A 111 -1.19 -1.61 11.65
CA LEU A 111 -1.21 -1.50 10.20
C LEU A 111 -2.12 -2.58 9.62
N GLU A 112 -2.96 -2.15 8.69
CA GLU A 112 -3.78 -3.07 7.89
C GLU A 112 -3.29 -3.00 6.45
N ILE A 113 -3.18 -4.15 5.81
CA ILE A 113 -2.65 -4.27 4.45
C ILE A 113 -3.68 -4.96 3.57
N ALA A 114 -3.89 -4.41 2.39
CA ALA A 114 -4.72 -5.04 1.36
C ALA A 114 -4.03 -4.89 0.01
N ARG A 115 -4.45 -5.70 -0.97
CA ARG A 115 -3.97 -5.49 -2.33
C ARG A 115 -4.67 -4.28 -2.93
N TYR A 116 -3.94 -3.52 -3.73
CA TYR A 116 -4.44 -2.26 -4.28
C TYR A 116 -5.75 -2.43 -5.05
N PHE A 117 -5.87 -3.49 -5.85
CA PHE A 117 -7.09 -3.76 -6.60
C PHE A 117 -8.09 -4.65 -5.84
N ASP A 118 -7.87 -4.84 -4.55
CA ASP A 118 -8.77 -5.62 -3.70
C ASP A 118 -8.75 -5.01 -2.28
N ALA A 119 -8.91 -3.70 -2.23
CA ALA A 119 -8.74 -2.92 -1.01
C ALA A 119 -9.78 -3.22 0.06
N GLU A 120 -10.88 -3.86 -0.30
CA GLU A 120 -11.92 -4.23 0.66
C GLU A 120 -11.56 -5.48 1.47
N ASN A 121 -10.58 -6.25 1.02
CA ASN A 121 -10.20 -7.50 1.67
C ASN A 121 -8.84 -7.37 2.35
N ILE A 122 -8.88 -7.12 3.65
CA ILE A 122 -7.67 -6.99 4.46
C ILE A 122 -6.97 -8.34 4.54
N LEU A 123 -5.68 -8.35 4.24
CA LEU A 123 -4.87 -9.55 4.32
C LEU A 123 -4.65 -9.93 5.77
N THR A 124 -4.87 -11.20 6.09
CA THR A 124 -4.74 -11.72 7.45
C THR A 124 -3.47 -12.53 7.65
N GLU A 125 -2.73 -12.80 6.58
CA GLU A 125 -1.47 -13.52 6.69
C GLU A 125 -0.46 -12.72 7.48
N ASP A 126 0.52 -13.41 8.04
CA ASP A 126 1.66 -12.79 8.68
C ASP A 126 2.35 -11.81 7.71
N LYS A 127 2.68 -10.64 8.19
CA LYS A 127 3.24 -9.58 7.35
C LYS A 127 4.57 -9.97 6.72
N LYS A 128 5.36 -10.75 7.43
CA LYS A 128 6.61 -11.26 6.86
C LYS A 128 6.34 -12.17 5.67
N SER A 129 5.25 -12.95 5.72
CA SER A 129 4.83 -13.79 4.58
C SER A 129 4.31 -12.95 3.43
N ILE A 130 3.57 -11.88 3.70
CA ILE A 130 3.07 -10.97 2.67
C ILE A 130 4.22 -10.41 1.85
N PHE A 131 5.34 -10.07 2.50
CA PHE A 131 6.51 -9.48 1.86
C PHE A 131 7.61 -10.51 1.57
N SER A 132 7.26 -11.79 1.45
CA SER A 132 8.27 -12.84 1.22
C SER A 132 8.64 -13.04 -0.24
N LYS A 133 7.79 -12.60 -1.16
CA LYS A 133 8.02 -12.69 -2.60
C LYS A 133 8.11 -11.29 -3.17
N GLY A 134 7.69 -11.06 -4.36
CA GLY A 134 7.70 -9.72 -4.94
C GLY A 134 7.99 -9.79 -6.43
N MET A 135 8.07 -8.61 -7.05
CA MET A 135 8.37 -8.47 -8.46
C MET A 135 9.88 -8.38 -8.65
N ASN A 136 10.41 -9.00 -9.69
CA ASN A 136 11.77 -8.66 -10.11
C ASN A 136 11.74 -7.30 -10.84
N SER A 137 12.92 -6.78 -11.20
CA SER A 137 12.98 -5.44 -11.78
C SER A 137 12.29 -5.35 -13.14
N ALA A 138 12.31 -6.41 -13.94
CA ALA A 138 11.62 -6.42 -15.23
C ALA A 138 10.10 -6.41 -15.04
N GLU A 139 9.62 -7.18 -14.08
CA GLU A 139 8.19 -7.21 -13.75
C GLU A 139 7.71 -5.87 -13.21
N LEU A 140 8.51 -5.24 -12.37
CA LEU A 140 8.20 -3.92 -11.84
C LEU A 140 8.09 -2.90 -12.96
N SER A 141 9.04 -2.88 -13.88
CA SER A 141 9.05 -1.97 -15.03
C SER A 141 7.84 -2.19 -15.91
N GLU A 142 7.50 -3.43 -16.21
CA GLU A 142 6.32 -3.76 -17.01
C GLU A 142 5.04 -3.27 -16.34
N TYR A 143 4.91 -3.54 -15.05
CA TYR A 143 3.71 -3.17 -14.29
C TYR A 143 3.53 -1.65 -14.25
N THR A 144 4.60 -0.91 -13.99
CA THR A 144 4.50 0.56 -13.92
C THR A 144 4.12 1.14 -15.28
N THR A 145 4.64 0.57 -16.37
CA THR A 145 4.28 1.01 -17.72
C THR A 145 2.80 0.77 -18.02
N LEU A 146 2.28 -0.40 -17.66
CA LEU A 146 0.88 -0.72 -17.85
C LEU A 146 -0.03 0.18 -17.02
N PHE A 147 0.34 0.40 -15.77
CA PHE A 147 -0.47 1.18 -14.84
C PHE A 147 -0.62 2.63 -15.32
N THR A 148 0.41 3.20 -15.88
CA THR A 148 0.39 4.60 -16.30
C THR A 148 -0.53 4.85 -17.50
N ASN A 149 -1.08 3.81 -18.14
CA ASN A 149 -2.05 3.97 -19.20
C ASN A 149 -3.44 4.38 -18.69
N PHE A 150 -3.65 4.34 -17.41
CA PHE A 150 -4.93 4.68 -16.79
C PHE A 150 -4.84 5.95 -15.96
#